data_c36e7fb22a407f96f06db784d4b212ea
#
_entry.id   c36e7fb22a407f96f06db784d4b212ea
#
_cell.length_a   1.000
_cell.length_b   1.000
_cell.length_c   1.000
_cell.angle_alpha   90.00
_cell.angle_beta   90.00
_cell.angle_gamma   90.00
#
_symmetry.space_group_name_H-M   'P 1'
#
loop_
_entity.id
_entity.type
_entity.pdbx_description
1 polymer ?
#
loop_
_entity_poly.entity_id
_entity_poly.type
_entity_poly.pdbx_seq_one_letter_code
_entity_poly.pdbx_strand_id
1 'polypeptide(L)'
;MDTRQYATLRWKLLLTILSFSLIPLFALGFFIYDQFSATYTREVQENLRSAVENKRHAIDIFIEERVAQLRILAATHTLAQIRDEQYLAKAFDTMQASAKALVDIGVIDSNGGHVAYVGPFTSLHEVNYSQAEWFHAAMRSGSYVSDVFLGFRNFPHVIIAVVRREAGSFWILRATIDSDVFNSLV
;
A
#
# COMPACT_ATOMS: atom_id res chain seq x y z
N MET A 1 44.37 26.27 -69.45
CA MET A 1 44.12 25.35 -68.37
C MET A 1 42.90 25.84 -67.62
N ASP A 2 41.80 25.06 -67.64
CA ASP A 2 40.47 25.48 -67.30
C ASP A 2 40.27 25.72 -65.79
N THR A 3 40.07 26.94 -65.42
CA THR A 3 39.81 27.35 -64.01
C THR A 3 38.58 26.64 -63.38
N ARG A 4 37.68 26.15 -64.21
CA ARG A 4 36.54 25.32 -63.77
C ARG A 4 36.93 23.92 -63.26
N GLN A 5 37.92 23.30 -63.84
CA GLN A 5 38.39 21.97 -63.42
C GLN A 5 39.12 22.04 -62.08
N TYR A 6 39.86 23.09 -61.80
CA TYR A 6 40.50 23.27 -60.44
C TYR A 6 39.48 23.57 -59.35
N ALA A 7 38.43 24.30 -59.65
CA ALA A 7 37.37 24.54 -58.67
C ALA A 7 36.60 23.27 -58.32
N THR A 8 36.29 22.44 -59.31
CA THR A 8 35.62 21.14 -59.09
C THR A 8 36.48 20.15 -58.31
N LEU A 9 37.77 20.13 -58.55
CA LEU A 9 38.73 19.26 -57.83
C LEU A 9 38.85 19.71 -56.37
N ARG A 10 38.93 21.02 -56.10
CA ARG A 10 39.00 21.53 -54.71
C ARG A 10 37.72 21.19 -53.91
N TRP A 11 36.55 21.33 -54.50
CA TRP A 11 35.26 20.98 -53.87
C TRP A 11 35.17 19.46 -53.60
N LYS A 12 35.59 18.63 -54.51
CA LYS A 12 35.65 17.17 -54.32
C LYS A 12 36.57 16.80 -53.17
N LEU A 13 37.78 17.37 -53.11
CA LEU A 13 38.72 17.15 -52.02
C LEU A 13 38.16 17.62 -50.65
N LEU A 14 37.57 18.82 -50.61
CA LEU A 14 36.97 19.33 -49.38
C LEU A 14 35.82 18.46 -48.88
N LEU A 15 34.93 18.03 -49.78
CA LEU A 15 33.81 17.14 -49.43
C LEU A 15 34.32 15.78 -48.96
N THR A 16 35.36 15.22 -49.60
CA THR A 16 35.92 13.93 -49.17
C THR A 16 36.52 14.01 -47.75
N ILE A 17 37.30 15.06 -47.47
CA ILE A 17 37.91 15.29 -46.17
C ILE A 17 36.82 15.53 -45.12
N LEU A 18 35.82 16.34 -45.43
CA LEU A 18 34.72 16.65 -44.54
C LEU A 18 33.88 15.39 -44.21
N SER A 19 33.58 14.59 -45.26
CA SER A 19 32.82 13.34 -45.05
C SER A 19 33.59 12.34 -44.22
N PHE A 20 34.89 12.18 -44.45
CA PHE A 20 35.74 11.25 -43.68
C PHE A 20 35.87 11.67 -42.21
N SER A 21 35.78 12.96 -41.92
CA SER A 21 35.78 13.49 -40.53
C SER A 21 34.41 13.43 -39.87
N LEU A 22 33.34 13.77 -40.57
CA LEU A 22 31.99 13.89 -40.00
C LEU A 22 31.29 12.53 -39.85
N ILE A 23 31.46 11.61 -40.79
CA ILE A 23 30.79 10.30 -40.74
C ILE A 23 31.12 9.52 -39.46
N PRO A 24 32.40 9.32 -39.05
CA PRO A 24 32.71 8.61 -37.83
C PRO A 24 32.21 9.36 -36.58
N LEU A 25 32.23 10.70 -36.62
CA LEU A 25 31.73 11.49 -35.49
C LEU A 25 30.22 11.31 -35.29
N PHE A 26 29.45 11.35 -36.37
CA PHE A 26 28.00 11.11 -36.32
C PHE A 26 27.69 9.65 -35.93
N ALA A 27 28.44 8.68 -36.45
CA ALA A 27 28.29 7.28 -36.11
C ALA A 27 28.54 7.04 -34.61
N LEU A 28 29.61 7.63 -34.06
CA LEU A 28 29.93 7.57 -32.65
C LEU A 28 28.87 8.25 -31.78
N GLY A 29 28.41 9.45 -32.18
CA GLY A 29 27.35 10.19 -31.48
C GLY A 29 26.03 9.41 -31.45
N PHE A 30 25.66 8.80 -32.58
CA PHE A 30 24.47 7.96 -32.66
C PHE A 30 24.57 6.72 -31.77
N PHE A 31 25.72 6.04 -31.80
CA PHE A 31 25.98 4.85 -30.96
C PHE A 31 25.93 5.19 -29.45
N ILE A 32 26.56 6.30 -29.05
CA ILE A 32 26.53 6.75 -27.65
C ILE A 32 25.11 7.13 -27.25
N TYR A 33 24.37 7.84 -28.10
CA TYR A 33 22.99 8.22 -27.82
C TYR A 33 22.07 7.01 -27.65
N ASP A 34 22.18 6.02 -28.52
CA ASP A 34 21.38 4.80 -28.46
C ASP A 34 21.68 3.98 -27.19
N GLN A 35 22.96 3.76 -26.89
CA GLN A 35 23.41 3.08 -25.68
C GLN A 35 22.97 3.82 -24.40
N PHE A 36 23.15 5.13 -24.38
CA PHE A 36 22.79 5.95 -23.22
C PHE A 36 21.27 5.97 -22.99
N SER A 37 20.49 6.15 -24.06
CA SER A 37 19.02 6.18 -23.98
C SER A 37 18.46 4.84 -23.48
N ALA A 38 18.97 3.72 -24.00
CA ALA A 38 18.54 2.38 -23.57
C ALA A 38 18.88 2.11 -22.09
N THR A 39 20.12 2.44 -21.68
CA THR A 39 20.58 2.23 -20.31
C THR A 39 19.83 3.12 -19.33
N TYR A 40 19.66 4.41 -19.65
CA TYR A 40 18.97 5.36 -18.78
C TYR A 40 17.50 4.99 -18.56
N THR A 41 16.80 4.59 -19.62
CA THR A 41 15.39 4.17 -19.51
C THR A 41 15.25 2.93 -18.64
N ARG A 42 16.14 1.98 -18.79
CA ARG A 42 16.15 0.74 -18.00
C ARG A 42 16.43 1.02 -16.52
N GLU A 43 17.42 1.83 -16.23
CA GLU A 43 17.80 2.19 -14.85
C GLU A 43 16.67 2.96 -14.14
N VAL A 44 16.01 3.90 -14.82
CA VAL A 44 14.84 4.61 -14.28
C VAL A 44 13.68 3.64 -14.00
N GLN A 45 13.40 2.71 -14.92
CA GLN A 45 12.35 1.71 -14.71
C GLN A 45 12.66 0.76 -13.54
N GLU A 46 13.90 0.29 -13.42
CA GLU A 46 14.33 -0.57 -12.32
C GLU A 46 14.26 0.16 -10.97
N ASN A 47 14.68 1.43 -10.92
CA ASN A 47 14.58 2.26 -9.72
C ASN A 47 13.13 2.52 -9.30
N LEU A 48 12.25 2.84 -10.26
CA LEU A 48 10.82 3.03 -9.98
C LEU A 48 10.17 1.73 -9.50
N ARG A 49 10.48 0.61 -10.12
CA ARG A 49 9.97 -0.70 -9.71
C ARG A 49 10.42 -1.06 -8.30
N SER A 50 11.69 -0.86 -7.98
CA SER A 50 12.23 -1.09 -6.65
C SER A 50 11.59 -0.18 -5.60
N ALA A 51 11.35 1.10 -5.93
CA ALA A 51 10.67 2.03 -5.05
C ALA A 51 9.23 1.59 -4.76
N VAL A 52 8.47 1.17 -5.79
CA VAL A 52 7.09 0.66 -5.63
C VAL A 52 7.06 -0.62 -4.80
N GLU A 53 7.98 -1.56 -5.05
CA GLU A 53 8.06 -2.82 -4.29
C GLU A 53 8.40 -2.57 -2.82
N ASN A 54 9.33 -1.66 -2.52
CA ASN A 54 9.67 -1.28 -1.16
C ASN A 54 8.49 -0.65 -0.42
N LYS A 55 7.73 0.22 -1.10
CA LYS A 55 6.53 0.85 -0.53
C LYS A 55 5.43 -0.18 -0.26
N ARG A 56 5.19 -1.08 -1.21
CA ARG A 56 4.26 -2.19 -1.02
C ARG A 56 4.63 -3.03 0.20
N HIS A 57 5.91 -3.41 0.30
CA HIS A 57 6.40 -4.21 1.42
C HIS A 57 6.24 -3.51 2.76
N ALA A 58 6.45 -2.20 2.83
CA ALA A 58 6.22 -1.41 4.04
C ALA A 58 4.75 -1.43 4.46
N ILE A 59 3.81 -1.32 3.51
CA ILE A 59 2.37 -1.42 3.78
C ILE A 59 2.00 -2.82 4.25
N ASP A 60 2.51 -3.87 3.60
CA ASP A 60 2.25 -5.26 3.97
C ASP A 60 2.70 -5.54 5.41
N ILE A 61 3.94 -5.15 5.77
CA ILE A 61 4.46 -5.28 7.15
C ILE A 61 3.59 -4.51 8.15
N PHE A 62 3.22 -3.27 7.81
CA PHE A 62 2.37 -2.46 8.68
C PHE A 62 1.03 -3.14 8.96
N ILE A 63 0.37 -3.67 7.94
CA ILE A 63 -0.92 -4.37 8.09
C ILE A 63 -0.75 -5.66 8.90
N GLU A 64 0.27 -6.47 8.58
CA GLU A 64 0.56 -7.71 9.32
C GLU A 64 0.79 -7.45 10.80
N GLU A 65 1.51 -6.40 11.14
CA GLU A 65 1.74 -5.99 12.52
C GLU A 65 0.42 -5.65 13.24
N ARG A 66 -0.50 -4.93 12.58
CA ARG A 66 -1.82 -4.59 13.16
C ARG A 66 -2.70 -5.83 13.32
N VAL A 67 -2.68 -6.74 12.35
CA VAL A 67 -3.36 -8.04 12.47
C VAL A 67 -2.80 -8.83 13.65
N ALA A 68 -1.48 -8.87 13.82
CA ALA A 68 -0.83 -9.57 14.92
C ALA A 68 -1.21 -8.97 16.29
N GLN A 69 -1.23 -7.63 16.41
CA GLN A 69 -1.66 -6.95 17.64
C GLN A 69 -3.11 -7.29 18.00
N LEU A 70 -4.03 -7.22 17.04
CA LEU A 70 -5.44 -7.62 17.25
C LEU A 70 -5.57 -9.09 17.62
N ARG A 71 -4.79 -9.96 16.98
CA ARG A 71 -4.78 -11.41 17.29
C ARG A 71 -4.30 -11.69 18.70
N ILE A 72 -3.25 -11.00 19.16
CA ILE A 72 -2.77 -11.11 20.54
C ILE A 72 -3.84 -10.64 21.52
N LEU A 73 -4.46 -9.48 21.27
CA LEU A 73 -5.55 -8.97 22.12
C LEU A 73 -6.71 -9.96 22.19
N ALA A 74 -7.17 -10.47 21.05
CA ALA A 74 -8.24 -11.47 21.00
C ALA A 74 -7.85 -12.80 21.67
N ALA A 75 -6.60 -13.23 21.59
CA ALA A 75 -6.12 -14.48 22.17
C ALA A 75 -5.96 -14.42 23.70
N THR A 76 -5.59 -13.26 24.23
CA THR A 76 -5.27 -13.06 25.66
C THR A 76 -6.48 -12.66 26.51
N HIS A 77 -7.60 -12.28 25.86
CA HIS A 77 -8.80 -11.81 26.57
C HIS A 77 -10.02 -12.68 26.25
N THR A 78 -10.91 -12.78 27.22
CA THR A 78 -12.22 -13.42 27.06
C THR A 78 -13.26 -12.39 26.61
N LEU A 79 -14.37 -12.86 26.01
CA LEU A 79 -15.48 -11.97 25.65
C LEU A 79 -16.01 -11.21 26.87
N ALA A 80 -16.07 -11.86 28.05
CA ALA A 80 -16.51 -11.23 29.29
C ALA A 80 -15.67 -10.01 29.69
N GLN A 81 -14.37 -10.06 29.46
CA GLN A 81 -13.45 -8.95 29.75
C GLN A 81 -13.54 -7.84 28.71
N ILE A 82 -13.54 -8.20 27.40
CA ILE A 82 -13.39 -7.22 26.31
C ILE A 82 -14.71 -6.54 25.94
N ARG A 83 -15.85 -7.07 26.40
CA ARG A 83 -17.16 -6.43 26.27
C ARG A 83 -17.34 -5.19 27.16
N ASP A 84 -16.50 -5.03 28.19
CA ASP A 84 -16.43 -3.81 28.98
C ASP A 84 -15.73 -2.73 28.17
N GLU A 85 -16.47 -1.67 27.80
CA GLU A 85 -15.92 -0.59 26.97
C GLU A 85 -14.81 0.20 27.65
N GLN A 86 -14.82 0.29 28.99
CA GLN A 86 -13.70 0.93 29.70
C GLN A 86 -12.43 0.11 29.60
N TYR A 87 -12.57 -1.21 29.65
CA TYR A 87 -11.47 -2.12 29.47
C TYR A 87 -10.97 -2.11 28.02
N LEU A 88 -11.88 -2.15 27.07
CA LEU A 88 -11.56 -2.06 25.64
C LEU A 88 -10.87 -0.73 25.31
N ALA A 89 -11.30 0.39 25.90
CA ALA A 89 -10.68 1.70 25.73
C ALA A 89 -9.22 1.70 26.21
N LYS A 90 -8.91 1.13 27.36
CA LYS A 90 -7.52 1.00 27.83
C LYS A 90 -6.65 0.15 26.91
N ALA A 91 -7.20 -0.94 26.39
CA ALA A 91 -6.48 -1.78 25.43
C ALA A 91 -6.23 -1.01 24.10
N PHE A 92 -7.23 -0.28 23.63
CA PHE A 92 -7.14 0.58 22.45
C PHE A 92 -6.08 1.68 22.62
N ASP A 93 -6.10 2.39 23.75
CA ASP A 93 -5.10 3.44 24.06
C ASP A 93 -3.68 2.86 24.09
N THR A 94 -3.51 1.67 24.63
CA THR A 94 -2.21 0.98 24.65
C THR A 94 -1.73 0.65 23.24
N MET A 95 -2.63 0.20 22.36
CA MET A 95 -2.32 -0.06 20.95
C MET A 95 -1.98 1.25 20.21
N GLN A 96 -2.74 2.32 20.46
CA GLN A 96 -2.50 3.64 19.86
C GLN A 96 -1.19 4.28 20.31
N ALA A 97 -0.72 4.00 21.52
CA ALA A 97 0.57 4.52 22.01
C ALA A 97 1.76 4.00 21.18
N SER A 98 1.64 2.80 20.60
CA SER A 98 2.67 2.22 19.72
C SER A 98 2.63 2.77 18.29
N ALA A 99 1.44 3.08 17.79
CA ALA A 99 1.26 3.72 16.47
C ALA A 99 -0.17 4.27 16.36
N LYS A 100 -0.31 5.56 16.12
CA LYS A 100 -1.60 6.26 15.96
C LYS A 100 -2.24 5.95 14.60
N ALA A 101 -2.56 4.70 14.37
CA ALA A 101 -3.06 4.24 13.07
C ALA A 101 -4.52 3.78 13.11
N LEU A 102 -5.01 3.41 14.29
CA LEU A 102 -6.37 2.89 14.45
C LEU A 102 -7.33 4.06 14.70
N VAL A 103 -8.45 4.06 14.02
CA VAL A 103 -9.54 5.04 14.19
C VAL A 103 -10.51 4.60 15.28
N ASP A 104 -10.86 3.32 15.27
CA ASP A 104 -11.77 2.69 16.21
C ASP A 104 -11.48 1.20 16.38
N ILE A 105 -12.03 0.65 17.45
CA ILE A 105 -12.04 -0.78 17.72
C ILE A 105 -13.44 -1.19 18.20
N GLY A 106 -13.91 -2.35 17.77
CA GLY A 106 -15.20 -2.90 18.16
C GLY A 106 -15.16 -4.39 18.36
N VAL A 107 -15.95 -4.86 19.28
CA VAL A 107 -16.19 -6.29 19.53
C VAL A 107 -17.59 -6.63 18.99
N ILE A 108 -17.66 -7.64 18.12
CA ILE A 108 -18.87 -8.02 17.40
C ILE A 108 -19.20 -9.47 17.78
N ASP A 109 -20.43 -9.71 18.16
CA ASP A 109 -20.92 -11.04 18.55
C ASP A 109 -21.19 -11.93 17.32
N SER A 110 -21.60 -13.17 17.60
CA SER A 110 -21.96 -14.15 16.57
C SER A 110 -23.20 -13.77 15.74
N ASN A 111 -23.99 -12.80 16.18
CA ASN A 111 -25.17 -12.29 15.48
C ASN A 111 -24.86 -11.05 14.63
N GLY A 112 -23.59 -10.59 14.64
CA GLY A 112 -23.14 -9.44 13.89
C GLY A 112 -23.37 -8.10 14.57
N GLY A 113 -23.85 -8.07 15.82
CA GLY A 113 -24.05 -6.86 16.59
C GLY A 113 -22.81 -6.44 17.38
N HIS A 114 -22.65 -5.15 17.64
CA HIS A 114 -21.62 -4.66 18.55
C HIS A 114 -21.99 -5.03 20.00
N VAL A 115 -21.04 -5.58 20.73
CA VAL A 115 -21.12 -5.77 22.19
C VAL A 115 -20.24 -4.79 22.96
N ALA A 116 -19.27 -4.19 22.29
CA ALA A 116 -18.46 -3.07 22.78
C ALA A 116 -17.89 -2.29 21.58
N TYR A 117 -17.72 -0.99 21.74
CA TYR A 117 -17.14 -0.13 20.73
C TYR A 117 -16.39 1.03 21.37
N VAL A 118 -15.21 1.33 20.82
CA VAL A 118 -14.41 2.49 21.20
C VAL A 118 -13.98 3.21 19.93
N GLY A 119 -14.39 4.45 19.78
CA GLY A 119 -14.09 5.28 18.63
C GLY A 119 -15.01 6.49 18.51
N PRO A 120 -14.80 7.34 17.50
CA PRO A 120 -15.53 8.60 17.35
C PRO A 120 -16.94 8.46 16.76
N PHE A 121 -17.34 7.26 16.26
CA PHE A 121 -18.58 7.06 15.52
C PHE A 121 -19.62 6.31 16.35
N THR A 122 -20.29 6.99 17.28
CA THR A 122 -21.27 6.39 18.19
C THR A 122 -22.45 5.70 17.48
N SER A 123 -22.81 6.16 16.27
CA SER A 123 -23.85 5.53 15.44
C SER A 123 -23.54 4.09 15.03
N LEU A 124 -22.28 3.66 15.12
CA LEU A 124 -21.89 2.29 14.79
C LEU A 124 -22.34 1.25 15.84
N HIS A 125 -22.68 1.66 17.05
CA HIS A 125 -23.22 0.74 18.08
C HIS A 125 -24.48 0.00 17.62
N GLU A 126 -25.30 0.64 16.78
CA GLU A 126 -26.57 0.08 16.29
C GLU A 126 -26.42 -0.72 14.98
N VAL A 127 -25.24 -0.71 14.38
CA VAL A 127 -25.00 -1.39 13.11
C VAL A 127 -24.83 -2.88 13.31
N ASN A 128 -25.61 -3.66 12.55
CA ASN A 128 -25.46 -5.11 12.48
C ASN A 128 -24.70 -5.51 11.21
N TYR A 129 -23.64 -6.29 11.38
CA TYR A 129 -22.73 -6.73 10.31
C TYR A 129 -22.98 -8.15 9.82
N SER A 130 -24.07 -8.83 10.27
CA SER A 130 -24.35 -10.21 9.88
C SER A 130 -24.47 -10.44 8.36
N GLN A 131 -24.80 -9.38 7.60
CA GLN A 131 -24.86 -9.43 6.13
C GLN A 131 -23.62 -8.83 5.45
N ALA A 132 -22.64 -8.35 6.21
CA ALA A 132 -21.45 -7.75 5.64
C ALA A 132 -20.50 -8.83 5.07
N GLU A 133 -19.96 -8.58 3.89
CA GLU A 133 -19.05 -9.51 3.22
C GLU A 133 -17.81 -9.81 4.08
N TRP A 134 -17.22 -8.78 4.69
CA TRP A 134 -16.06 -8.93 5.55
C TRP A 134 -16.34 -9.81 6.78
N PHE A 135 -17.57 -9.77 7.34
CA PHE A 135 -17.96 -10.61 8.48
C PHE A 135 -17.91 -12.09 8.09
N HIS A 136 -18.50 -12.46 6.96
CA HIS A 136 -18.47 -13.83 6.44
C HIS A 136 -17.06 -14.25 6.03
N ALA A 137 -16.28 -13.35 5.45
CA ALA A 137 -14.89 -13.62 5.06
C ALA A 137 -14.02 -13.90 6.30
N ALA A 138 -14.11 -13.08 7.35
CA ALA A 138 -13.42 -13.26 8.60
C ALA A 138 -13.79 -14.61 9.25
N MET A 139 -15.06 -14.98 9.24
CA MET A 139 -15.55 -16.26 9.77
C MET A 139 -14.92 -17.47 9.09
N ARG A 140 -14.71 -17.41 7.76
CA ARG A 140 -14.11 -18.51 6.99
C ARG A 140 -12.61 -18.62 7.20
N SER A 141 -11.90 -17.50 7.25
CA SER A 141 -10.43 -17.45 7.29
C SER A 141 -9.82 -17.30 8.69
N GLY A 142 -10.65 -16.96 9.70
CA GLY A 142 -10.20 -16.65 11.06
C GLY A 142 -9.67 -15.23 11.24
N SER A 143 -9.29 -14.55 10.16
CA SER A 143 -8.96 -13.13 10.12
C SER A 143 -9.22 -12.58 8.72
N TYR A 144 -9.44 -11.27 8.61
CA TYR A 144 -9.72 -10.60 7.35
C TYR A 144 -9.18 -9.19 7.37
N VAL A 145 -8.65 -8.77 6.24
CA VAL A 145 -8.25 -7.39 5.95
C VAL A 145 -9.00 -6.98 4.69
N SER A 146 -9.71 -5.86 4.75
CA SER A 146 -10.47 -5.37 3.59
C SER A 146 -9.58 -4.57 2.63
N ASP A 147 -10.06 -4.41 1.40
CA ASP A 147 -9.65 -3.30 0.57
C ASP A 147 -10.06 -1.96 1.20
N VAL A 148 -9.57 -0.84 0.63
CA VAL A 148 -10.01 0.50 1.02
C VAL A 148 -11.44 0.73 0.54
N PHE A 149 -12.34 1.13 1.43
CA PHE A 149 -13.73 1.45 1.10
C PHE A 149 -14.30 2.55 2.01
N LEU A 150 -15.42 3.16 1.64
CA LEU A 150 -16.02 4.26 2.40
C LEU A 150 -16.84 3.79 3.61
N GLY A 151 -17.60 2.71 3.46
CA GLY A 151 -18.44 2.14 4.52
C GLY A 151 -19.40 3.16 5.19
N PHE A 152 -19.84 2.83 6.40
CA PHE A 152 -20.73 3.69 7.19
C PHE A 152 -20.05 4.95 7.76
N ARG A 153 -18.72 5.04 7.72
CA ARG A 153 -17.94 6.17 8.24
C ARG A 153 -17.82 7.33 7.27
N ASN A 154 -18.16 7.09 6.01
CA ASN A 154 -18.09 8.07 4.92
C ASN A 154 -16.70 8.68 4.69
N PHE A 155 -15.63 7.92 5.01
CA PHE A 155 -14.24 8.21 4.63
C PHE A 155 -13.52 6.92 4.23
N PRO A 156 -12.47 7.00 3.39
CA PRO A 156 -11.71 5.84 2.96
C PRO A 156 -10.99 5.17 4.13
N HIS A 157 -11.26 3.90 4.38
CA HIS A 157 -10.65 3.15 5.46
C HIS A 157 -10.48 1.67 5.14
N VAL A 158 -9.63 1.01 5.91
CA VAL A 158 -9.40 -0.44 5.89
C VAL A 158 -9.92 -1.04 7.20
N ILE A 159 -10.59 -2.17 7.11
CA ILE A 159 -11.01 -2.97 8.26
C ILE A 159 -10.03 -4.13 8.45
N ILE A 160 -9.62 -4.33 9.69
CA ILE A 160 -9.00 -5.57 10.15
C ILE A 160 -9.97 -6.24 11.10
N ALA A 161 -10.25 -7.52 10.87
CA ALA A 161 -11.12 -8.34 11.71
C ALA A 161 -10.39 -9.64 12.11
N VAL A 162 -10.48 -10.02 13.37
CA VAL A 162 -9.91 -11.25 13.91
C VAL A 162 -10.99 -12.01 14.67
N VAL A 163 -11.19 -13.27 14.32
CA VAL A 163 -12.19 -14.14 14.93
C VAL A 163 -11.59 -14.86 16.13
N ARG A 164 -12.26 -14.79 17.26
CA ARG A 164 -11.99 -15.60 18.45
C ARG A 164 -13.12 -16.60 18.65
N ARG A 165 -12.75 -17.88 18.77
CA ARG A 165 -13.67 -18.96 19.14
C ARG A 165 -13.50 -19.25 20.63
N GLU A 166 -14.60 -19.21 21.37
CA GLU A 166 -14.60 -19.38 22.83
C GLU A 166 -15.90 -20.07 23.25
N ALA A 167 -15.79 -21.11 24.07
CA ALA A 167 -16.91 -21.82 24.69
C ALA A 167 -18.04 -22.25 23.73
N GLY A 168 -17.69 -22.69 22.51
CA GLY A 168 -18.66 -23.15 21.51
C GLY A 168 -19.33 -22.04 20.70
N SER A 169 -18.98 -20.76 20.96
CA SER A 169 -19.39 -19.59 20.21
C SER A 169 -18.20 -18.90 19.58
N PHE A 170 -18.41 -17.75 18.93
CA PHE A 170 -17.34 -16.90 18.45
C PHE A 170 -17.70 -15.43 18.62
N TRP A 171 -16.67 -14.59 18.59
CA TRP A 171 -16.77 -13.15 18.48
C TRP A 171 -15.65 -12.63 17.60
N ILE A 172 -15.83 -11.43 17.09
CA ILE A 172 -14.86 -10.80 16.19
C ILE A 172 -14.36 -9.52 16.84
N LEU A 173 -13.04 -9.41 16.95
CA LEU A 173 -12.39 -8.14 17.24
C LEU A 173 -12.11 -7.43 15.92
N ARG A 174 -12.67 -6.24 15.74
CA ARG A 174 -12.55 -5.46 14.55
C ARG A 174 -11.90 -4.13 14.85
N ALA A 175 -10.93 -3.72 14.05
CA ALA A 175 -10.35 -2.38 14.08
C ALA A 175 -10.44 -1.72 12.70
N THR A 176 -10.43 -0.40 12.70
CA THR A 176 -10.43 0.43 11.48
C THR A 176 -9.16 1.23 11.41
N ILE A 177 -8.53 1.23 10.24
CA ILE A 177 -7.35 2.03 9.90
C ILE A 177 -7.80 3.11 8.91
N ASP A 178 -7.45 4.37 9.16
CA ASP A 178 -7.57 5.44 8.20
C ASP A 178 -6.59 5.20 7.04
N SER A 179 -7.10 5.24 5.80
CA SER A 179 -6.24 5.06 4.62
C SER A 179 -5.17 6.15 4.48
N ASP A 180 -5.36 7.32 5.09
CA ASP A 180 -4.37 8.41 5.06
C ASP A 180 -3.05 8.04 5.77
N VAL A 181 -3.07 7.06 6.68
CA VAL A 181 -1.86 6.52 7.28
C VAL A 181 -0.90 5.97 6.22
N PHE A 182 -1.40 5.38 5.16
CA PHE A 182 -0.58 4.84 4.08
C PHE A 182 0.21 5.92 3.34
N ASN A 183 -0.30 7.15 3.29
CA ASN A 183 0.42 8.29 2.70
C ASN A 183 1.70 8.62 3.47
N SER A 184 1.75 8.34 4.77
CA SER A 184 2.95 8.56 5.59
C SER A 184 3.99 7.44 5.47
N LEU A 185 3.60 6.27 4.96
CA LEU A 185 4.48 5.12 4.72
C LEU A 185 5.07 5.13 3.31
N VAL A 186 4.58 6.01 2.45
CA VAL A 186 4.88 6.10 1.02
C VAL A 186 5.60 7.38 0.66
#